data_09f040e58a10be550cfc9efa2436ca01
#
_entry.id   09f040e58a10be550cfc9efa2436ca01
#
_cell.length_a   1.000
_cell.length_b   1.000
_cell.length_c   1.000
_cell.angle_alpha   90.00
_cell.angle_beta   90.00
_cell.angle_gamma   90.00
#
_symmetry.space_group_name_H-M   'P 1'
#
loop_
_entity.id
_entity.type
_entity.pdbx_description
1 polymer ?
#
loop_
_entity_poly.entity_id
_entity_poly.type
_entity_poly.pdbx_seq_one_letter_code
_entity_poly.pdbx_strand_id
1 'polypeptide(L)' 'MISAQIRAQVRERAQNACEYCHLHQDDSPLAALHIEHIIPKIHGGSDDIDNLALACNRLQ' A
#
# COMPACT_ATOMS: atom_id res chain seq x y z
N MET A 1 4.16 -2.01 -14.27
CA MET A 1 5.03 -1.74 -13.11
C MET A 1 4.62 -0.43 -12.45
N ILE A 2 4.57 -0.39 -11.13
CA ILE A 2 4.19 0.81 -10.39
C ILE A 2 5.37 1.77 -10.34
N SER A 3 5.16 3.02 -10.77
CA SER A 3 6.22 4.02 -10.75
C SER A 3 6.51 4.50 -9.33
N ALA A 4 7.71 5.06 -9.12
CA ALA A 4 8.06 5.65 -7.83
C ALA A 4 7.14 6.81 -7.46
N GLN A 5 6.67 7.55 -8.45
CA GLN A 5 5.75 8.66 -8.23
C GLN A 5 4.41 8.17 -7.69
N ILE A 6 3.87 7.10 -8.27
CA ILE A 6 2.60 6.53 -7.81
C ILE A 6 2.76 5.95 -6.40
N ARG A 7 3.88 5.29 -6.12
CA ARG A 7 4.17 4.78 -4.77
C ARG A 7 4.17 5.91 -3.75
N ALA A 8 4.80 7.03 -4.08
CA ALA A 8 4.82 8.19 -3.19
C ALA A 8 3.42 8.74 -2.96
N GLN A 9 2.59 8.78 -3.99
CA GLN A 9 1.22 9.26 -3.88
C GLN A 9 0.37 8.34 -2.99
N VAL A 10 0.55 7.04 -3.09
CA VAL A 10 -0.17 6.09 -2.22
C VAL A 10 0.24 6.27 -0.77
N ARG A 11 1.55 6.41 -0.50
CA ARG A 11 2.04 6.63 0.85
C ARG A 11 1.54 7.95 1.44
N GLU A 12 1.49 8.99 0.63
CA GLU A 12 1.00 10.29 1.05
C GLU A 12 -0.50 10.22 1.36
N ARG A 13 -1.27 9.58 0.49
CA ARG A 13 -2.71 9.38 0.72
C ARG A 13 -2.97 8.63 2.01
N ALA A 14 -2.19 7.60 2.28
CA ALA A 14 -2.34 6.75 3.45
C ALA A 14 -1.70 7.35 4.70
N GLN A 15 -0.95 8.45 4.58
CA GLN A 15 -0.21 9.09 5.67
C GLN A 15 0.74 8.11 6.38
N ASN A 16 1.42 7.28 5.61
CA ASN A 16 2.36 6.25 6.08
C ASN A 16 1.73 5.28 7.09
N ALA A 17 0.45 4.98 6.91
CA ALA A 17 -0.26 4.03 7.74
C ALA A 17 -0.90 2.95 6.87
N CYS A 18 -1.05 1.76 7.43
CA CYS A 18 -1.77 0.69 6.75
C CYS A 18 -3.21 1.12 6.49
N GLU A 19 -3.67 1.01 5.25
CA GLU A 19 -5.02 1.44 4.88
C GLU A 19 -6.10 0.46 5.36
N TYR A 20 -5.71 -0.72 5.83
CA TYR A 20 -6.63 -1.72 6.34
C TYR A 20 -6.76 -1.69 7.86
N CYS A 21 -5.63 -1.66 8.58
CA CYS A 21 -5.64 -1.72 10.04
C CYS A 21 -5.20 -0.41 10.70
N HIS A 22 -4.81 0.59 9.91
CA HIS A 22 -4.39 1.92 10.36
C HIS A 22 -3.11 1.94 11.21
N LEU A 23 -2.31 0.86 11.15
CA LEU A 23 -1.03 0.82 11.83
C LEU A 23 -0.07 1.80 11.15
N HIS A 24 0.39 2.80 11.90
CA HIS A 24 1.32 3.78 11.38
C HIS A 24 2.74 3.21 11.35
N GLN A 25 3.51 3.58 10.32
CA GLN A 25 4.88 3.10 10.17
C GLN A 25 5.75 3.45 11.37
N ASP A 26 5.53 4.64 11.95
CA ASP A 26 6.30 5.11 13.11
C ASP A 26 5.97 4.34 14.38
N ASP A 27 4.76 3.79 14.48
CA ASP A 27 4.33 3.03 15.64
C ASP A 27 4.83 1.60 15.63
N SER A 28 5.29 1.12 14.49
CA SER A 28 5.78 -0.25 14.37
C SER A 28 6.92 -0.30 13.35
N PRO A 29 8.12 0.15 13.75
CA PRO A 29 9.26 0.22 12.83
C PRO A 29 9.68 -1.13 12.28
N LEU A 30 9.30 -2.23 12.93
CA LEU A 30 9.60 -3.58 12.44
C LEU A 30 8.59 -4.08 11.42
N ALA A 31 7.43 -3.44 11.32
CA ALA A 31 6.42 -3.79 10.33
C ALA A 31 6.60 -2.91 9.09
N ALA A 32 7.11 -3.49 8.02
CA ALA A 32 7.28 -2.75 6.78
C ALA A 32 5.94 -2.59 6.08
N LEU A 33 5.64 -1.36 5.66
CA LEU A 33 4.49 -1.11 4.81
C LEU A 33 4.88 -1.30 3.35
N HIS A 34 3.99 -1.91 2.58
CA HIS A 34 4.22 -2.12 1.17
C HIS A 34 2.96 -1.78 0.37
N ILE A 35 3.13 -1.61 -0.92
CA ILE A 35 2.02 -1.29 -1.81
C ILE A 35 1.53 -2.58 -2.45
N GLU A 36 0.23 -2.83 -2.36
CA GLU A 36 -0.37 -4.02 -2.97
C GLU A 36 -1.53 -3.64 -3.87
N HIS A 37 -1.88 -4.55 -4.78
CA HIS A 37 -3.04 -4.39 -5.65
C HIS A 37 -4.28 -4.89 -4.92
N ILE A 38 -5.31 -4.03 -4.87
CA ILE A 38 -6.59 -4.40 -4.26
C ILE A 38 -7.23 -5.53 -5.06
N ILE A 39 -7.28 -5.35 -6.39
CA ILE A 39 -7.64 -6.44 -7.30
C ILE A 39 -6.33 -6.96 -7.90
N PRO A 40 -5.98 -8.24 -7.69
CA PRO A 40 -4.72 -8.77 -8.22
C PRO A 40 -4.64 -8.68 -9.74
N LYS A 41 -3.44 -8.54 -10.26
CA LYS A 41 -3.22 -8.46 -11.71
C LYS A 41 -3.73 -9.70 -12.43
N ILE A 42 -3.63 -10.86 -11.80
CA ILE A 42 -4.12 -12.11 -12.36
C ILE A 42 -5.64 -12.09 -12.57
N HIS A 43 -6.35 -11.21 -11.85
CA HIS A 43 -7.78 -11.02 -11.99
C HIS A 43 -8.13 -9.73 -12.73
N GLY A 44 -7.18 -9.17 -13.46
CA GLY A 44 -7.42 -7.97 -14.26
C GLY A 44 -7.18 -6.66 -13.52
N GLY A 45 -6.55 -6.70 -12.36
CA GLY A 45 -6.25 -5.49 -11.60
C GLY A 45 -5.24 -4.61 -12.30
N SER A 46 -5.45 -3.29 -12.26
CA SER A 46 -4.57 -2.31 -12.88
C SER A 46 -3.52 -1.79 -11.89
N ASP A 47 -2.54 -1.05 -12.43
CA ASP A 47 -1.56 -0.31 -11.62
C ASP A 47 -2.02 1.11 -11.29
N ASP A 48 -3.30 1.41 -11.51
CA ASP A 48 -3.87 2.72 -11.19
C ASP A 48 -3.90 2.94 -9.68
N ILE A 49 -3.75 4.19 -9.27
CA ILE A 49 -3.71 4.54 -7.85
C ILE A 49 -4.99 4.08 -7.12
N ASP A 50 -6.11 4.03 -7.81
CA ASP A 50 -7.39 3.59 -7.24
C ASP A 50 -7.39 2.09 -6.91
N ASN A 51 -6.49 1.33 -7.52
CA ASN A 51 -6.37 -0.12 -7.28
C ASN A 51 -5.17 -0.47 -6.40
N LEU A 52 -4.56 0.52 -5.76
CA LEU A 52 -3.39 0.32 -4.93
C LEU A 52 -3.69 0.72 -3.49
N ALA A 53 -3.11 -0.02 -2.55
CA ALA A 53 -3.26 0.26 -1.14
C ALA A 53 -1.94 0.04 -0.41
N LEU A 54 -1.70 0.85 0.62
CA LEU A 54 -0.56 0.66 1.50
C LEU A 54 -0.97 -0.34 2.59
N ALA A 55 -0.24 -1.43 2.71
CA ALA A 55 -0.58 -2.51 3.62
C ALA A 55 0.62 -2.93 4.46
N CYS A 56 0.36 -3.38 5.68
CA CYS A 56 1.41 -3.87 6.56
C CYS A 56 1.61 -5.37 6.37
N ASN A 57 2.82 -5.85 6.75
CA ASN A 57 3.17 -7.27 6.61
C ASN A 57 2.30 -8.18 7.45
N ARG A 58 1.64 -7.64 8.47
CA ARG A 58 0.83 -8.43 9.40
C ARG A 58 -0.42 -9.02 8.76
N LEU A 59 -0.80 -8.49 7.59
CA LEU A 59 -2.00 -8.92 6.88
C LEU A 59 -1.74 -10.10 5.94
N GLN A 60 -0.52 -10.58 5.90
CA GLN A 60 -0.17 -11.72 5.06
C GLN A 60 -0.34 -13.04 5.79
#